data_c5004d3e0675ea7f8619ba69c950da85
#
_entry.id   c5004d3e0675ea7f8619ba69c950da85
#
_cell.length_a   1.000
_cell.length_b   1.000
_cell.length_c   1.000
_cell.angle_alpha   90.00
_cell.angle_beta   90.00
_cell.angle_gamma   90.00
#
_symmetry.space_group_name_H-M   'P 1'
#
loop_
_entity.id
_entity.type
_entity.pdbx_description
1 polymer ?
#
loop_
_entity_poly.entity_id
_entity_poly.type
_entity_poly.pdbx_seq_one_letter_code
_entity_poly.pdbx_strand_id
1 'polypeptide(L)'
;MENLQNFLNGINDILKKECIKKEESLHRGERFNIFEICGVNHDEVRHSKIISSFLNPKASHGQKEKFLRIFLDLLEDATAIDILSANVYTEYVIDNGRLDILIEDRNNNGIII
;
A
#
# COMPACT_ATOMS: atom_id res chain seq x y z
N MET A 1 -10.19 40.90 27.50
CA MET A 1 -8.91 40.21 27.63
C MET A 1 -9.05 38.76 28.07
N GLU A 2 -9.97 38.41 28.94
CA GLU A 2 -10.20 37.02 29.34
C GLU A 2 -10.55 36.11 28.18
N ASN A 3 -11.37 36.56 27.20
CA ASN A 3 -11.75 35.79 26.04
C ASN A 3 -10.56 35.47 25.10
N LEU A 4 -9.64 36.42 24.95
CA LEU A 4 -8.43 36.21 24.14
C LEU A 4 -7.50 35.20 24.80
N GLN A 5 -7.32 35.30 26.13
CA GLN A 5 -6.48 34.36 26.87
C GLN A 5 -7.05 32.91 26.81
N ASN A 6 -8.35 32.78 26.97
CA ASN A 6 -9.03 31.47 26.84
C ASN A 6 -8.89 30.88 25.43
N PHE A 7 -8.98 31.73 24.40
CA PHE A 7 -8.79 31.33 23.01
C PHE A 7 -7.36 30.82 22.76
N LEU A 8 -6.36 31.55 23.25
CA LEU A 8 -4.95 31.16 23.14
C LEU A 8 -4.65 29.85 23.88
N ASN A 9 -5.24 29.69 25.08
CA ASN A 9 -5.10 28.47 25.86
C ASN A 9 -5.72 27.25 25.11
N GLY A 10 -6.87 27.45 24.47
CA GLY A 10 -7.51 26.43 23.63
C GLY A 10 -6.66 26.00 22.43
N ILE A 11 -6.01 26.96 21.77
CA ILE A 11 -5.09 26.67 20.66
C ILE A 11 -3.89 25.86 21.16
N ASN A 12 -3.29 26.27 22.28
CA ASN A 12 -2.16 25.58 22.87
C ASN A 12 -2.50 24.13 23.23
N ASP A 13 -3.68 23.88 23.77
CA ASP A 13 -4.16 22.53 24.11
C ASP A 13 -4.31 21.66 22.86
N ILE A 14 -4.83 22.21 21.77
CA ILE A 14 -4.96 21.51 20.48
C ILE A 14 -3.58 21.13 19.94
N LEU A 15 -2.63 22.07 19.96
CA LEU A 15 -1.26 21.83 19.49
C LEU A 15 -0.55 20.74 20.31
N LYS A 16 -0.74 20.73 21.62
CA LYS A 16 -0.19 19.69 22.49
C LYS A 16 -0.78 18.31 22.17
N LYS A 17 -2.08 18.22 21.96
CA LYS A 17 -2.76 16.97 21.60
C LYS A 17 -2.26 16.43 20.27
N GLU A 18 -2.07 17.28 19.27
CA GLU A 18 -1.52 16.87 17.99
C GLU A 18 -0.08 16.40 18.09
N CYS A 19 0.74 17.06 18.90
CA CYS A 19 2.12 16.65 19.15
C CYS A 19 2.17 15.26 19.78
N ILE A 20 1.33 14.97 20.76
CA ILE A 20 1.23 13.65 21.40
C ILE A 20 0.80 12.58 20.38
N LYS A 21 -0.19 12.87 19.55
CA LYS A 21 -0.64 11.95 18.49
C LYS A 21 0.47 11.63 17.51
N LYS A 22 1.28 12.63 17.13
CA LYS A 22 2.43 12.43 16.24
C LYS A 22 3.49 11.53 16.87
N GLU A 23 3.80 11.73 18.15
CA GLU A 23 4.75 10.89 18.87
C GLU A 23 4.26 9.45 19.00
N GLU A 24 2.99 9.25 19.35
CA GLU A 24 2.38 7.92 19.46
C GLU A 24 2.37 7.19 18.12
N SER A 25 2.01 7.89 17.05
CA SER A 25 2.01 7.39 15.67
C SER A 25 3.44 6.97 15.25
N LEU A 26 4.46 7.76 15.59
CA LEU A 26 5.86 7.44 15.35
C LEU A 26 6.28 6.17 16.08
N HIS A 27 5.93 6.03 17.35
CA HIS A 27 6.25 4.84 18.16
C HIS A 27 5.60 3.57 17.61
N ARG A 28 4.39 3.67 17.06
CA ARG A 28 3.70 2.53 16.44
C ARG A 28 4.18 2.20 15.03
N GLY A 29 5.12 2.98 14.49
CA GLY A 29 5.62 2.78 13.13
C GLY A 29 4.64 3.17 12.02
N GLU A 30 3.58 3.87 12.34
CA GLU A 30 2.56 4.30 11.37
C GLU A 30 3.08 5.32 10.36
N ARG A 31 4.19 5.98 10.69
CA ARG A 31 4.86 6.94 9.81
C ARG A 31 5.97 6.33 8.99
N PHE A 32 6.25 5.06 9.18
CA PHE A 32 7.26 4.35 8.39
C PHE A 32 6.78 4.20 6.95
N ASN A 33 7.55 4.75 6.03
CA ASN A 33 7.24 4.68 4.60
C ASN A 33 8.50 4.31 3.83
N ILE A 34 8.56 3.07 3.36
CA ILE A 34 9.71 2.55 2.61
C ILE A 34 9.94 3.31 1.31
N PHE A 35 8.88 3.80 0.66
CA PHE A 35 9.00 4.55 -0.59
C PHE A 35 9.66 5.90 -0.36
N GLU A 36 9.32 6.58 0.73
CA GLU A 36 9.96 7.84 1.12
C GLU A 36 11.43 7.62 1.48
N ILE A 37 11.75 6.57 2.24
CA ILE A 37 13.13 6.22 2.63
C ILE A 37 13.98 5.99 1.38
N CYS A 38 13.45 5.33 0.37
CA CYS A 38 14.13 5.07 -0.90
C CYS A 38 14.12 6.26 -1.86
N GLY A 39 13.48 7.38 -1.50
CA GLY A 39 13.38 8.57 -2.36
C GLY A 39 12.49 8.40 -3.58
N VAL A 40 11.55 7.46 -3.54
CA VAL A 40 10.66 7.14 -4.66
C VAL A 40 9.17 7.32 -4.33
N ASN A 41 8.85 8.14 -3.34
CA ASN A 41 7.49 8.34 -2.86
C ASN A 41 6.52 8.96 -3.89
N HIS A 42 7.04 9.56 -4.97
CA HIS A 42 6.24 10.10 -6.08
C HIS A 42 6.41 9.32 -7.38
N ASP A 43 7.09 8.20 -7.36
CA ASP A 43 7.37 7.39 -8.54
C ASP A 43 6.43 6.17 -8.59
N GLU A 44 5.28 6.37 -9.23
CA GLU A 44 4.23 5.34 -9.32
C GLU A 44 4.69 4.06 -10.03
N VAL A 45 5.55 4.18 -11.03
CA VAL A 45 6.08 3.03 -11.77
C VAL A 45 6.94 2.15 -10.87
N ARG A 46 7.80 2.74 -10.07
CA ARG A 46 8.62 2.00 -9.10
C ARG A 46 7.79 1.40 -7.98
N HIS A 47 6.76 2.12 -7.51
CA HIS A 47 5.82 1.59 -6.54
C HIS A 47 5.15 0.31 -7.07
N SER A 48 4.65 0.35 -8.29
CA SER A 48 4.03 -0.81 -8.93
C SER A 48 5.00 -1.98 -9.07
N LYS A 49 6.25 -1.72 -9.44
CA LYS A 49 7.30 -2.76 -9.52
C LYS A 49 7.60 -3.40 -8.17
N ILE A 50 7.70 -2.61 -7.12
CA ILE A 50 7.98 -3.11 -5.76
C ILE A 50 6.81 -3.97 -5.29
N ILE A 51 5.58 -3.47 -5.41
CA ILE A 51 4.37 -4.18 -4.99
C ILE A 51 4.23 -5.49 -5.78
N SER A 52 4.38 -5.46 -7.09
CA SER A 52 4.28 -6.65 -7.93
C SER A 52 5.34 -7.70 -7.60
N SER A 53 6.55 -7.27 -7.23
CA SER A 53 7.61 -8.18 -6.80
C SER A 53 7.24 -8.93 -5.53
N PHE A 54 6.57 -8.31 -4.58
CA PHE A 54 6.05 -9.00 -3.40
C PHE A 54 4.90 -9.93 -3.74
N LEU A 55 3.99 -9.52 -4.61
CA LEU A 55 2.82 -10.31 -4.98
C LEU A 55 3.14 -11.49 -5.91
N ASN A 56 4.23 -11.40 -6.65
CA ASN A 56 4.61 -12.43 -7.62
C ASN A 56 5.16 -13.68 -6.92
N PRO A 57 4.49 -14.84 -7.03
CA PRO A 57 4.97 -16.07 -6.39
C PRO A 57 6.33 -16.56 -6.89
N LYS A 58 6.75 -16.12 -8.07
CA LYS A 58 8.00 -16.53 -8.71
C LYS A 58 9.15 -15.56 -8.51
N ALA A 59 8.91 -14.47 -7.75
CA ALA A 59 9.92 -13.44 -7.53
C ALA A 59 11.02 -13.90 -6.55
N SER A 60 12.08 -13.11 -6.49
CA SER A 60 13.29 -13.43 -5.74
C SER A 60 13.16 -13.39 -4.20
N HIS A 61 11.99 -13.01 -3.67
CA HIS A 61 11.78 -13.01 -2.21
C HIS A 61 11.78 -14.43 -1.59
N GLY A 62 11.61 -15.48 -2.42
CA GLY A 62 11.66 -16.87 -1.96
C GLY A 62 10.51 -17.32 -1.09
N GLN A 63 9.47 -16.50 -0.92
CA GLN A 63 8.32 -16.80 -0.08
C GLN A 63 7.15 -17.46 -0.84
N LYS A 64 7.36 -17.75 -2.11
CA LYS A 64 6.36 -18.35 -3.01
C LYS A 64 5.07 -17.52 -3.02
N GLU A 65 3.92 -18.15 -2.75
CA GLU A 65 2.61 -17.48 -2.79
C GLU A 65 2.18 -16.83 -1.47
N LYS A 66 3.03 -16.79 -0.45
CA LYS A 66 2.63 -16.25 0.88
C LYS A 66 2.13 -14.81 0.84
N PHE A 67 2.87 -13.92 0.19
CA PHE A 67 2.47 -12.52 0.11
C PHE A 67 1.21 -12.34 -0.75
N LEU A 68 1.11 -13.07 -1.85
CA LEU A 68 -0.09 -13.04 -2.70
C LEU A 68 -1.31 -13.55 -1.92
N ARG A 69 -1.15 -14.63 -1.17
CA ARG A 69 -2.23 -15.20 -0.34
C ARG A 69 -2.72 -14.18 0.70
N ILE A 70 -1.81 -13.52 1.42
CA ILE A 70 -2.16 -12.49 2.40
C ILE A 70 -2.92 -11.35 1.72
N PHE A 71 -2.46 -10.89 0.57
CA PHE A 71 -3.11 -9.83 -0.19
C PHE A 71 -4.52 -10.22 -0.62
N LEU A 72 -4.69 -11.43 -1.17
CA LEU A 72 -5.99 -11.91 -1.62
C LEU A 72 -6.97 -12.09 -0.45
N ASP A 73 -6.48 -12.48 0.72
CA ASP A 73 -7.31 -12.60 1.93
C ASP A 73 -7.86 -11.25 2.40
N LEU A 74 -7.20 -10.14 2.06
CA LEU A 74 -7.69 -8.78 2.35
C LEU A 74 -8.79 -8.33 1.38
N LEU A 75 -8.94 -8.98 0.23
CA LEU A 75 -9.93 -8.65 -0.78
C LEU A 75 -11.16 -9.55 -0.59
N GLU A 76 -12.33 -8.95 -0.49
CA GLU A 76 -13.57 -9.70 -0.19
C GLU A 76 -13.97 -10.66 -1.31
N ASP A 77 -13.67 -10.34 -2.57
CA ASP A 77 -14.11 -11.07 -3.76
C ASP A 77 -12.99 -11.81 -4.49
N ALA A 78 -11.84 -12.00 -3.88
CA ALA A 78 -10.67 -12.59 -4.54
C ALA A 78 -10.60 -14.11 -4.50
N THR A 79 -11.64 -14.80 -4.08
CA THR A 79 -11.66 -16.27 -3.92
C THR A 79 -11.63 -17.03 -5.24
N ALA A 80 -11.88 -16.36 -6.37
CA ALA A 80 -11.88 -16.97 -7.69
C ALA A 80 -10.48 -17.18 -8.28
N ILE A 81 -9.44 -16.56 -7.72
CA ILE A 81 -8.07 -16.66 -8.26
C ILE A 81 -7.42 -17.97 -7.82
N ASP A 82 -6.91 -18.71 -8.80
CA ASP A 82 -6.05 -19.87 -8.55
C ASP A 82 -4.62 -19.40 -8.24
N ILE A 83 -4.27 -19.38 -6.97
CA ILE A 83 -2.99 -18.87 -6.47
C ILE A 83 -1.81 -19.60 -7.09
N LEU A 84 -1.92 -20.92 -7.31
CA LEU A 84 -0.83 -21.75 -7.83
C LEU A 84 -0.48 -21.43 -9.28
N SER A 85 -1.45 -20.96 -10.07
CA SER A 85 -1.22 -20.58 -11.47
C SER A 85 -1.16 -19.07 -11.69
N ALA A 86 -1.25 -18.28 -10.65
CA ALA A 86 -1.28 -16.82 -10.75
C ALA A 86 0.04 -16.24 -11.27
N ASN A 87 -0.09 -15.31 -12.21
CA ASN A 87 1.00 -14.48 -12.70
C ASN A 87 0.71 -13.02 -12.38
N VAL A 88 1.75 -12.27 -12.08
CA VAL A 88 1.65 -10.84 -11.75
C VAL A 88 2.42 -10.06 -12.81
N TYR A 89 1.73 -9.13 -13.46
CA TYR A 89 2.28 -8.28 -14.50
C TYR A 89 2.25 -6.81 -14.06
N THR A 90 3.29 -6.06 -14.40
CA THR A 90 3.31 -4.61 -14.24
C THR A 90 3.27 -3.94 -15.60
N GLU A 91 2.72 -2.72 -15.65
CA GLU A 91 2.69 -1.94 -16.87
C GLU A 91 2.07 -2.71 -18.06
N TYR A 92 1.00 -3.46 -17.79
CA TYR A 92 0.34 -4.30 -18.78
C TYR A 92 -0.44 -3.48 -19.79
N VAL A 93 -0.09 -3.59 -21.07
CA VAL A 93 -0.71 -2.80 -22.14
C VAL A 93 -2.01 -3.44 -22.59
N ILE A 94 -3.07 -2.67 -22.65
CA ILE A 94 -4.37 -3.03 -23.21
C ILE A 94 -4.73 -2.05 -24.32
N ASP A 95 -5.77 -2.36 -25.10
CA ASP A 95 -6.16 -1.55 -26.28
C ASP A 95 -6.42 -0.08 -25.97
N ASN A 96 -6.98 0.20 -24.80
CA ASN A 96 -7.37 1.56 -24.38
C ASN A 96 -6.45 2.17 -23.32
N GLY A 97 -5.27 1.57 -23.06
CA GLY A 97 -4.38 2.12 -22.05
C GLY A 97 -3.42 1.11 -21.47
N ARG A 98 -3.08 1.31 -20.22
CA ARG A 98 -2.11 0.50 -19.49
C ARG A 98 -2.59 0.25 -18.06
N LEU A 99 -2.44 -0.98 -17.61
CA LEU A 99 -2.74 -1.37 -16.23
C LEU A 99 -1.45 -1.33 -15.41
N ASP A 100 -1.50 -0.78 -14.23
CA ASP A 100 -0.33 -0.70 -13.36
C ASP A 100 0.09 -2.07 -12.85
N ILE A 101 -0.86 -2.83 -12.33
CA ILE A 101 -0.64 -4.21 -11.90
C ILE A 101 -1.82 -5.08 -12.34
N LEU A 102 -1.52 -6.22 -12.94
CA LEU A 102 -2.50 -7.23 -13.30
C LEU A 102 -2.10 -8.56 -12.68
N ILE A 103 -3.01 -9.19 -11.94
CA ILE A 103 -2.88 -10.55 -11.43
C ILE A 103 -3.84 -11.43 -12.23
N GLU A 104 -3.33 -12.44 -12.90
CA GLU A 104 -4.13 -13.33 -13.76
C GLU A 104 -3.77 -14.78 -13.51
N ASP A 105 -4.78 -15.66 -13.46
CA ASP A 105 -4.58 -17.10 -13.35
C ASP A 105 -4.83 -17.80 -14.71
N ARG A 106 -4.60 -19.12 -14.75
CA ARG A 106 -4.82 -19.93 -15.95
C ARG A 106 -6.29 -20.06 -16.35
N ASN A 107 -7.22 -19.73 -15.47
CA ASN A 107 -8.67 -19.81 -15.70
C ASN A 107 -9.26 -18.49 -16.21
N ASN A 108 -8.43 -17.54 -16.59
CA ASN A 108 -8.80 -16.19 -17.05
C ASN A 108 -9.49 -15.34 -15.97
N ASN A 109 -9.31 -15.67 -14.70
CA ASN A 109 -9.69 -14.79 -13.61
C ASN A 109 -8.58 -13.77 -13.39
N GLY A 110 -8.94 -12.51 -13.20
CA GLY A 110 -7.97 -11.44 -13.07
C GLY A 110 -8.36 -10.39 -12.04
N ILE A 111 -7.36 -9.74 -11.48
CA ILE A 111 -7.50 -8.60 -10.57
C ILE A 111 -6.64 -7.47 -11.11
N ILE A 112 -7.25 -6.29 -11.22
CA ILE A 112 -6.59 -5.06 -11.67
C ILE A 112 -6.37 -4.15 -10.47
N ILE A 113 -5.15 -3.68 -10.33
CA ILE A 113 -4.76 -2.73 -9.29
C ILE A 113 -4.27 -1.44 -9.91
#